data_562515497f5f01b4e0c4ee180f9be9e6
#
_entry.id   562515497f5f01b4e0c4ee180f9be9e6
#
_cell.length_a   1.000
_cell.length_b   1.000
_cell.length_c   1.000
_cell.angle_alpha   90.00
_cell.angle_beta   90.00
_cell.angle_gamma   90.00
#
_symmetry.space_group_name_H-M   'P 1'
#
loop_
_entity.id
_entity.type
_entity.pdbx_description
1 polymer ?
#
loop_
_entity_poly.entity_id
_entity_poly.type
_entity_poly.pdbx_seq_one_letter_code
_entity_poly.pdbx_strand_id
1 'polypeptide(L)'
;MTPPRIKPRALKPGDTIGVVSPASAIDRGHLERGVAALERLGFRVKVSSHALDRAAIVAGPDEVRARELQTFFADPEVDAIFAARGGYGAGRILPLLDFAAIARTPKIFMGFSDATFILNALVGRAGMVCFHGPMVAMDFARGVGEAALDHLRRLLEGEAAGFELPAQAALRAGVFQSRAEEGEELVAAPEAKESMR
;
A
#
# COMPACT_ATOMS: atom_id res chain seq x y z
N MET A 1 -11.63 -11.28 25.69
CA MET A 1 -10.79 -11.99 24.72
C MET A 1 -10.89 -11.25 23.38
N THR A 2 -9.78 -10.88 22.79
CA THR A 2 -9.77 -10.29 21.44
C THR A 2 -10.17 -11.39 20.45
N PRO A 3 -11.14 -11.17 19.54
CA PRO A 3 -11.52 -12.18 18.56
C PRO A 3 -10.31 -12.59 17.69
N PRO A 4 -10.24 -13.84 17.22
CA PRO A 4 -9.18 -14.30 16.35
C PRO A 4 -9.15 -13.42 15.10
N ARG A 5 -7.93 -13.07 14.65
CA ARG A 5 -7.74 -12.26 13.43
C ARG A 5 -7.94 -13.14 12.20
N ILE A 6 -8.65 -12.59 11.21
CA ILE A 6 -8.80 -13.20 9.89
C ILE A 6 -7.51 -12.95 9.12
N LYS A 7 -6.75 -14.01 8.83
CA LYS A 7 -5.57 -13.94 7.97
C LYS A 7 -6.02 -14.20 6.54
N PRO A 8 -5.89 -13.22 5.61
CA PRO A 8 -6.16 -13.44 4.20
C PRO A 8 -5.25 -14.53 3.61
N ARG A 9 -5.66 -15.12 2.50
CA ARG A 9 -4.86 -16.09 1.75
C ARG A 9 -3.53 -15.44 1.29
N ALA A 10 -2.45 -16.19 1.41
CA ALA A 10 -1.17 -15.80 0.85
C ALA A 10 -1.23 -15.75 -0.70
N LEU A 11 -0.48 -14.84 -1.29
CA LEU A 11 -0.38 -14.71 -2.74
C LEU A 11 0.48 -15.83 -3.34
N LYS A 12 0.25 -16.10 -4.62
CA LYS A 12 1.05 -17.00 -5.46
C LYS A 12 1.41 -16.30 -6.77
N PRO A 13 2.48 -16.69 -7.44
CA PRO A 13 2.75 -16.22 -8.81
C PRO A 13 1.53 -16.39 -9.70
N GLY A 14 1.20 -15.36 -10.47
CA GLY A 14 0.01 -15.31 -11.33
C GLY A 14 -1.29 -14.88 -10.66
N ASP A 15 -1.31 -14.66 -9.34
CA ASP A 15 -2.45 -14.05 -8.65
C ASP A 15 -2.68 -12.61 -9.11
N THR A 16 -3.89 -12.11 -8.94
CA THR A 16 -4.29 -10.77 -9.39
C THR A 16 -4.27 -9.76 -8.24
N ILE A 17 -3.46 -8.72 -8.39
CA ILE A 17 -3.47 -7.56 -7.51
C ILE A 17 -4.42 -6.51 -8.06
N GLY A 18 -5.43 -6.17 -7.28
CA GLY A 18 -6.33 -5.05 -7.55
C GLY A 18 -5.70 -3.74 -7.10
N VAL A 19 -5.71 -2.72 -7.96
CA VAL A 19 -5.19 -1.39 -7.64
C VAL A 19 -6.34 -0.40 -7.55
N VAL A 20 -6.48 0.22 -6.38
CA VAL A 20 -7.52 1.21 -6.07
C VAL A 20 -6.92 2.53 -5.60
N SER A 21 -7.59 3.65 -5.86
CA SER A 21 -7.20 4.99 -5.41
C SER A 21 -8.13 5.48 -4.29
N PRO A 22 -7.95 5.04 -3.03
CA PRO A 22 -8.91 5.36 -1.98
C PRO A 22 -8.73 6.77 -1.38
N ALA A 23 -7.67 7.48 -1.76
CA ALA A 23 -7.25 8.75 -1.18
C ALA A 23 -7.05 9.83 -2.27
N SER A 24 -5.84 10.41 -2.36
CA SER A 24 -5.54 11.44 -3.36
C SER A 24 -5.46 10.91 -4.78
N ALA A 25 -5.75 11.80 -5.72
CA ALA A 25 -5.59 11.55 -7.15
C ALA A 25 -4.13 11.26 -7.51
N ILE A 26 -3.93 10.43 -8.53
CA ILE A 26 -2.62 10.00 -9.01
C ILE A 26 -2.36 10.47 -10.44
N ASP A 27 -1.09 10.42 -10.82
CA ASP A 27 -0.65 10.62 -12.20
C ASP A 27 -0.65 9.31 -12.97
N ARG A 28 -1.08 9.33 -14.24
CA ARG A 28 -1.17 8.16 -15.11
C ARG A 28 0.19 7.48 -15.28
N GLY A 29 1.25 8.24 -15.55
CA GLY A 29 2.58 7.68 -15.77
C GLY A 29 3.14 7.01 -14.49
N HIS A 30 2.83 7.53 -13.30
CA HIS A 30 3.18 6.86 -12.04
C HIS A 30 2.40 5.55 -11.88
N LEU A 31 1.11 5.54 -12.17
CA LEU A 31 0.31 4.32 -12.11
C LEU A 31 0.86 3.25 -13.06
N GLU A 32 1.11 3.60 -14.32
CA GLU A 32 1.63 2.68 -15.34
C GLU A 32 2.98 2.07 -14.95
N ARG A 33 3.90 2.87 -14.41
CA ARG A 33 5.20 2.35 -13.91
C ARG A 33 5.03 1.41 -12.72
N GLY A 34 4.12 1.74 -11.79
CA GLY A 34 3.83 0.89 -10.64
C GLY A 34 3.19 -0.43 -11.03
N VAL A 35 2.23 -0.40 -11.96
CA VAL A 35 1.62 -1.60 -12.55
C VAL A 35 2.67 -2.49 -13.20
N ALA A 36 3.51 -1.93 -14.08
CA ALA A 36 4.58 -2.68 -14.74
C ALA A 36 5.59 -3.27 -13.74
N ALA A 37 5.80 -2.62 -12.58
CA ALA A 37 6.64 -3.18 -11.52
C ALA A 37 6.01 -4.42 -10.87
N LEU A 38 4.70 -4.42 -10.60
CA LEU A 38 3.98 -5.57 -10.07
C LEU A 38 3.92 -6.73 -11.06
N GLU A 39 3.73 -6.43 -12.35
CA GLU A 39 3.74 -7.44 -13.42
C GLU A 39 5.10 -8.12 -13.57
N ARG A 40 6.20 -7.36 -13.42
CA ARG A 40 7.57 -7.94 -13.39
C ARG A 40 7.80 -8.86 -12.19
N LEU A 41 7.06 -8.69 -11.09
CA LEU A 41 7.08 -9.61 -9.96
C LEU A 41 6.24 -10.88 -10.18
N GLY A 42 5.61 -11.02 -11.36
CA GLY A 42 4.84 -12.20 -11.74
C GLY A 42 3.36 -12.16 -11.36
N PHE A 43 2.83 -11.00 -10.96
CA PHE A 43 1.41 -10.82 -10.66
C PHE A 43 0.65 -10.30 -11.88
N ARG A 44 -0.63 -10.64 -11.97
CA ARG A 44 -1.58 -9.93 -12.82
C ARG A 44 -2.06 -8.67 -12.10
N VAL A 45 -2.38 -7.62 -12.84
CA VAL A 45 -2.87 -6.38 -12.24
C VAL A 45 -4.22 -5.98 -12.82
N LYS A 46 -5.19 -5.75 -11.95
CA LYS A 46 -6.51 -5.21 -12.26
C LYS A 46 -6.61 -3.81 -11.68
N VAL A 47 -6.62 -2.79 -12.53
CA VAL A 47 -6.73 -1.40 -12.10
C VAL A 47 -8.19 -1.00 -12.04
N SER A 48 -8.61 -0.31 -10.97
CA SER A 48 -9.93 0.28 -10.85
C SER A 48 -10.19 1.24 -12.01
N SER A 49 -11.40 1.19 -12.59
CA SER A 49 -11.83 2.07 -13.69
C SER A 49 -11.79 3.56 -13.30
N HIS A 50 -11.90 3.85 -12.01
CA HIS A 50 -11.87 5.19 -11.42
C HIS A 50 -10.52 5.55 -10.78
N ALA A 51 -9.46 4.74 -10.99
CA ALA A 51 -8.16 4.97 -10.34
C ALA A 51 -7.53 6.34 -10.70
N LEU A 52 -7.84 6.87 -11.88
CA LEU A 52 -7.33 8.15 -12.37
C LEU A 52 -8.31 9.32 -12.22
N ASP A 53 -9.47 9.10 -11.60
CA ASP A 53 -10.44 10.17 -11.36
C ASP A 53 -9.83 11.26 -10.47
N ARG A 54 -10.32 12.47 -10.65
CA ARG A 54 -9.85 13.64 -9.90
C ARG A 54 -11.02 14.55 -9.51
N ALA A 55 -11.15 14.79 -8.21
CA ALA A 55 -12.02 15.82 -7.65
C ALA A 55 -11.16 16.65 -6.67
N ALA A 56 -10.66 17.79 -7.14
CA ALA A 56 -9.64 18.58 -6.48
C ALA A 56 -8.39 17.73 -6.17
N ILE A 57 -8.11 17.44 -4.90
CA ILE A 57 -6.94 16.68 -4.47
C ILE A 57 -7.19 15.17 -4.32
N VAL A 58 -8.46 14.72 -4.30
CA VAL A 58 -8.84 13.32 -4.10
C VAL A 58 -9.12 12.62 -5.44
N ALA A 59 -9.08 11.29 -5.43
CA ALA A 59 -9.32 10.44 -6.60
C ALA A 59 -10.85 10.24 -6.85
N GLY A 60 -11.55 11.34 -7.14
CA GLY A 60 -12.97 11.32 -7.37
C GLY A 60 -13.84 11.42 -6.10
N PRO A 61 -15.19 11.36 -6.23
CA PRO A 61 -16.13 11.43 -5.11
C PRO A 61 -15.93 10.32 -4.09
N ASP A 62 -16.27 10.58 -2.83
CA ASP A 62 -16.09 9.63 -1.72
C ASP A 62 -16.89 8.34 -1.97
N GLU A 63 -18.10 8.43 -2.49
CA GLU A 63 -18.97 7.29 -2.80
C GLU A 63 -18.38 6.40 -3.90
N VAL A 64 -17.73 6.99 -4.88
CA VAL A 64 -17.06 6.25 -5.96
C VAL A 64 -15.87 5.47 -5.39
N ARG A 65 -14.99 6.14 -4.62
CA ARG A 65 -13.81 5.52 -4.02
C ARG A 65 -14.18 4.39 -3.05
N ALA A 66 -15.23 4.59 -2.24
CA ALA A 66 -15.74 3.56 -1.33
C ALA A 66 -16.30 2.35 -2.10
N ARG A 67 -17.13 2.60 -3.12
CA ARG A 67 -17.72 1.55 -3.96
C ARG A 67 -16.64 0.73 -4.67
N GLU A 68 -15.63 1.39 -5.25
CA GLU A 68 -14.52 0.70 -5.91
C GLU A 68 -13.78 -0.22 -4.94
N LEU A 69 -13.44 0.28 -3.76
CA LEU A 69 -12.78 -0.55 -2.75
C LEU A 69 -13.64 -1.77 -2.36
N GLN A 70 -14.93 -1.59 -2.13
CA GLN A 70 -15.83 -2.71 -1.83
C GLN A 70 -15.98 -3.69 -2.98
N THR A 71 -16.08 -3.19 -4.21
CA THR A 71 -16.15 -4.02 -5.42
C THR A 71 -14.93 -4.91 -5.53
N PHE A 72 -13.73 -4.37 -5.28
CA PHE A 72 -12.49 -5.15 -5.34
C PHE A 72 -12.40 -6.19 -4.22
N PHE A 73 -12.94 -5.91 -3.03
CA PHE A 73 -13.06 -6.92 -1.99
C PHE A 73 -14.04 -8.04 -2.38
N ALA A 74 -15.13 -7.72 -3.06
CA ALA A 74 -16.15 -8.69 -3.50
C ALA A 74 -15.76 -9.48 -4.76
N ASP A 75 -14.83 -8.95 -5.56
CA ASP A 75 -14.46 -9.51 -6.87
C ASP A 75 -13.65 -10.80 -6.72
N PRO A 76 -14.18 -11.98 -7.18
CA PRO A 76 -13.48 -13.26 -7.04
C PRO A 76 -12.21 -13.37 -7.91
N GLU A 77 -12.01 -12.48 -8.90
CA GLU A 77 -10.81 -12.45 -9.73
C GLU A 77 -9.65 -11.68 -9.09
N VAL A 78 -9.89 -10.98 -7.98
CA VAL A 78 -8.89 -10.19 -7.24
C VAL A 78 -8.45 -10.95 -6.01
N ASP A 79 -7.16 -11.17 -5.84
CA ASP A 79 -6.55 -11.93 -4.74
C ASP A 79 -5.99 -11.01 -3.64
N ALA A 80 -5.51 -9.84 -4.01
CA ALA A 80 -5.04 -8.80 -3.09
C ALA A 80 -5.43 -7.41 -3.59
N ILE A 81 -5.45 -6.42 -2.71
CA ILE A 81 -5.78 -5.03 -3.04
C ILE A 81 -4.66 -4.12 -2.54
N PHE A 82 -4.05 -3.37 -3.45
CA PHE A 82 -3.01 -2.41 -3.12
C PHE A 82 -3.50 -0.98 -3.36
N ALA A 83 -3.28 -0.11 -2.40
CA ALA A 83 -3.55 1.30 -2.56
C ALA A 83 -2.59 1.92 -3.59
N ALA A 84 -3.13 2.75 -4.51
CA ALA A 84 -2.31 3.44 -5.49
C ALA A 84 -1.42 4.50 -4.82
N ARG A 85 -1.99 5.29 -3.88
CA ARG A 85 -1.27 6.24 -3.03
C ARG A 85 -2.07 6.61 -1.78
N GLY A 86 -1.41 7.29 -0.84
CA GLY A 86 -2.02 8.00 0.26
C GLY A 86 -2.38 9.45 -0.10
N GLY A 87 -2.04 10.39 0.77
CA GLY A 87 -2.32 11.81 0.63
C GLY A 87 -3.47 12.24 1.53
N TYR A 88 -4.71 12.34 1.00
CA TYR A 88 -5.88 12.74 1.76
C TYR A 88 -7.14 12.06 1.24
N GLY A 89 -8.07 11.74 2.14
CA GLY A 89 -9.43 11.34 1.82
C GLY A 89 -9.80 9.89 2.14
N ALA A 90 -8.85 9.02 2.51
CA ALA A 90 -9.16 7.64 2.88
C ALA A 90 -10.04 7.55 4.15
N GLY A 91 -9.84 8.45 5.11
CA GLY A 91 -10.69 8.51 6.30
C GLY A 91 -12.15 8.86 6.00
N ARG A 92 -12.41 9.63 4.93
CA ARG A 92 -13.76 10.08 4.54
C ARG A 92 -14.63 8.95 4.01
N ILE A 93 -14.03 7.91 3.44
CA ILE A 93 -14.79 6.78 2.88
C ILE A 93 -15.16 5.72 3.92
N LEU A 94 -14.58 5.75 5.12
CA LEU A 94 -14.81 4.72 6.15
C LEU A 94 -16.29 4.55 6.54
N PRO A 95 -17.10 5.63 6.68
CA PRO A 95 -18.54 5.49 6.98
C PRO A 95 -19.35 4.82 5.87
N LEU A 96 -18.82 4.79 4.65
CA LEU A 96 -19.48 4.25 3.45
C LEU A 96 -19.14 2.77 3.20
N LEU A 97 -18.23 2.17 4.00
CA LEU A 97 -17.77 0.80 3.82
C LEU A 97 -18.60 -0.19 4.67
N ASP A 98 -19.03 -1.29 4.06
CA ASP A 98 -19.60 -2.45 4.74
C ASP A 98 -18.48 -3.41 5.18
N PHE A 99 -17.97 -3.21 6.39
CA PHE A 99 -16.91 -4.05 6.96
C PHE A 99 -17.34 -5.50 7.21
N ALA A 100 -18.65 -5.75 7.40
CA ALA A 100 -19.15 -7.10 7.55
C ALA A 100 -19.12 -7.86 6.21
N ALA A 101 -19.44 -7.18 5.11
CA ALA A 101 -19.27 -7.74 3.76
C ALA A 101 -17.79 -8.01 3.45
N ILE A 102 -16.91 -7.06 3.74
CA ILE A 102 -15.46 -7.20 3.54
C ILE A 102 -14.90 -8.38 4.34
N ALA A 103 -15.33 -8.58 5.59
CA ALA A 103 -14.89 -9.69 6.43
C ALA A 103 -15.28 -11.09 5.87
N ARG A 104 -16.30 -11.18 5.02
CA ARG A 104 -16.71 -12.42 4.36
C ARG A 104 -15.83 -12.80 3.16
N THR A 105 -15.14 -11.82 2.58
CA THR A 105 -14.25 -11.98 1.42
C THR A 105 -12.87 -11.40 1.73
N PRO A 106 -12.16 -11.93 2.77
CA PRO A 106 -10.93 -11.33 3.24
C PRO A 106 -9.82 -11.45 2.20
N LYS A 107 -9.19 -10.32 1.87
CA LYS A 107 -8.05 -10.23 0.96
C LYS A 107 -6.91 -9.45 1.60
N ILE A 108 -5.69 -9.68 1.15
CA ILE A 108 -4.57 -8.82 1.51
C ILE A 108 -4.92 -7.39 1.08
N PHE A 109 -4.87 -6.45 2.03
CA PHE A 109 -4.91 -5.02 1.74
C PHE A 109 -3.58 -4.39 2.15
N MET A 110 -2.93 -3.67 1.23
CA MET A 110 -1.65 -3.04 1.46
C MET A 110 -1.65 -1.55 1.10
N GLY A 111 -0.99 -0.77 1.95
CA GLY A 111 -0.77 0.66 1.77
C GLY A 111 -0.18 1.29 3.03
N PHE A 112 0.07 2.60 3.01
CA PHE A 112 0.54 3.36 4.16
C PHE A 112 0.10 4.84 4.08
N SER A 113 0.62 5.70 4.96
CA SER A 113 0.24 7.11 5.01
C SER A 113 -1.28 7.25 5.24
N ASP A 114 -2.01 8.01 4.43
CA ASP A 114 -3.46 8.20 4.56
C ASP A 114 -4.25 6.87 4.44
N ALA A 115 -3.75 5.88 3.66
CA ALA A 115 -4.36 4.55 3.59
C ALA A 115 -4.36 3.81 4.94
N THR A 116 -3.60 4.28 5.93
CA THR A 116 -3.60 3.74 7.30
C THR A 116 -4.96 3.86 7.98
N PHE A 117 -5.79 4.83 7.61
CA PHE A 117 -7.18 4.90 8.07
C PHE A 117 -7.96 3.64 7.69
N ILE A 118 -7.79 3.16 6.46
CA ILE A 118 -8.43 1.93 5.99
C ILE A 118 -7.82 0.71 6.67
N LEU A 119 -6.48 0.63 6.79
CA LEU A 119 -5.79 -0.46 7.49
C LEU A 119 -6.34 -0.63 8.91
N ASN A 120 -6.40 0.47 9.68
CA ASN A 120 -6.92 0.44 11.06
C ASN A 120 -8.40 0.04 11.12
N ALA A 121 -9.21 0.50 10.16
CA ALA A 121 -10.63 0.15 10.11
C ALA A 121 -10.84 -1.33 9.74
N LEU A 122 -10.07 -1.87 8.80
CA LEU A 122 -10.09 -3.30 8.45
C LEU A 122 -9.66 -4.17 9.63
N VAL A 123 -8.61 -3.78 10.36
CA VAL A 123 -8.17 -4.49 11.57
C VAL A 123 -9.22 -4.39 12.68
N GLY A 124 -9.76 -3.19 12.92
CA GLY A 124 -10.67 -2.94 14.05
C GLY A 124 -12.11 -3.41 13.83
N ARG A 125 -12.63 -3.28 12.59
CA ARG A 125 -14.04 -3.54 12.26
C ARG A 125 -14.26 -4.85 11.51
N ALA A 126 -13.33 -5.24 10.61
CA ALA A 126 -13.40 -6.49 9.88
C ALA A 126 -12.57 -7.62 10.50
N GLY A 127 -11.74 -7.32 11.51
CA GLY A 127 -10.86 -8.29 12.16
C GLY A 127 -9.72 -8.83 11.28
N MET A 128 -9.43 -8.18 10.16
CA MET A 128 -8.46 -8.64 9.17
C MET A 128 -7.02 -8.30 9.53
N VAL A 129 -6.09 -9.16 9.14
CA VAL A 129 -4.66 -8.82 9.05
C VAL A 129 -4.42 -8.03 7.77
N CYS A 130 -3.73 -6.90 7.89
CA CYS A 130 -3.41 -6.00 6.80
C CYS A 130 -1.91 -5.71 6.75
N PHE A 131 -1.42 -5.16 5.63
CA PHE A 131 -0.02 -4.89 5.42
C PHE A 131 0.24 -3.38 5.30
N HIS A 132 1.06 -2.85 6.21
CA HIS A 132 1.61 -1.51 6.08
C HIS A 132 2.85 -1.60 5.18
N GLY A 133 2.71 -1.20 3.91
CA GLY A 133 3.73 -1.44 2.90
C GLY A 133 3.59 -0.54 1.67
N PRO A 134 4.49 -0.72 0.68
CA PRO A 134 4.64 0.16 -0.48
C PRO A 134 3.35 0.29 -1.30
N MET A 135 3.15 1.49 -1.88
CA MET A 135 1.99 1.82 -2.72
C MET A 135 2.38 1.89 -4.20
N VAL A 136 1.40 1.58 -5.06
CA VAL A 136 1.65 1.29 -6.49
C VAL A 136 2.17 2.51 -7.25
N ALA A 137 1.47 3.64 -7.21
CA ALA A 137 1.85 4.85 -7.94
C ALA A 137 2.89 5.72 -7.21
N MET A 138 3.45 5.23 -6.12
CA MET A 138 4.49 5.91 -5.34
C MET A 138 5.78 5.08 -5.33
N ASP A 139 5.85 4.11 -4.44
CA ASP A 139 7.08 3.36 -4.20
C ASP A 139 7.41 2.41 -5.35
N PHE A 140 6.44 1.61 -5.81
CA PHE A 140 6.65 0.75 -6.98
C PHE A 140 6.97 1.55 -8.24
N ALA A 141 6.33 2.71 -8.45
CA ALA A 141 6.59 3.58 -9.59
C ALA A 141 7.99 4.22 -9.59
N ARG A 142 8.56 4.42 -8.39
CA ARG A 142 9.91 5.00 -8.20
C ARG A 142 11.02 3.95 -8.17
N GLY A 143 10.66 2.70 -7.95
CA GLY A 143 11.57 1.59 -7.77
C GLY A 143 11.78 1.24 -6.29
N VAL A 144 11.38 0.04 -5.91
CA VAL A 144 11.69 -0.57 -4.62
C VAL A 144 12.97 -1.39 -4.78
N GLY A 145 13.92 -1.25 -3.85
CA GLY A 145 15.17 -1.98 -3.90
C GLY A 145 14.96 -3.51 -3.83
N GLU A 146 15.81 -4.29 -4.48
CA GLU A 146 15.65 -5.74 -4.63
C GLU A 146 15.48 -6.48 -3.29
N ALA A 147 16.29 -6.15 -2.27
CA ALA A 147 16.18 -6.77 -0.95
C ALA A 147 14.81 -6.50 -0.28
N ALA A 148 14.26 -5.29 -0.46
CA ALA A 148 12.95 -4.94 0.07
C ALA A 148 11.83 -5.62 -0.71
N LEU A 149 11.98 -5.78 -2.03
CA LEU A 149 11.04 -6.53 -2.87
C LEU A 149 11.03 -8.02 -2.52
N ASP A 150 12.20 -8.64 -2.34
CA ASP A 150 12.29 -10.05 -1.93
C ASP A 150 11.64 -10.27 -0.57
N HIS A 151 11.92 -9.39 0.39
CA HIS A 151 11.29 -9.42 1.70
C HIS A 151 9.77 -9.30 1.61
N LEU A 152 9.26 -8.30 0.85
CA LEU A 152 7.83 -8.11 0.64
C LEU A 152 7.19 -9.33 0.00
N ARG A 153 7.81 -9.89 -1.06
CA ARG A 153 7.31 -11.07 -1.74
C ARG A 153 7.16 -12.24 -0.78
N ARG A 154 8.18 -12.55 0.02
CA ARG A 154 8.15 -13.62 1.02
C ARG A 154 7.05 -13.42 2.06
N LEU A 155 6.84 -12.18 2.52
CA LEU A 155 5.72 -11.85 3.40
C LEU A 155 4.35 -12.12 2.77
N LEU A 156 4.16 -11.69 1.54
CA LEU A 156 2.89 -11.84 0.80
C LEU A 156 2.62 -13.30 0.45
N GLU A 157 3.66 -14.09 0.20
CA GLU A 157 3.60 -15.54 -0.07
C GLU A 157 3.48 -16.37 1.22
N GLY A 158 3.48 -15.75 2.38
CA GLY A 158 3.26 -16.39 3.67
C GLY A 158 4.50 -17.03 4.32
N GLU A 159 5.69 -16.75 3.81
CA GLU A 159 6.97 -17.25 4.33
C GLU A 159 7.48 -16.44 5.56
N ALA A 160 6.60 -15.80 6.28
CA ALA A 160 6.93 -14.74 7.24
C ALA A 160 7.54 -15.20 8.57
N ALA A 161 7.90 -16.45 8.74
CA ALA A 161 8.47 -16.92 10.00
C ALA A 161 10.00 -16.84 9.98
N GLY A 162 10.57 -15.88 10.71
CA GLY A 162 11.98 -15.90 11.10
C GLY A 162 12.98 -15.40 10.06
N PHE A 163 12.74 -14.20 9.48
CA PHE A 163 13.78 -13.54 8.68
C PHE A 163 14.43 -12.39 9.45
N GLU A 164 15.71 -12.17 9.18
CA GLU A 164 16.43 -11.00 9.67
C GLU A 164 16.22 -9.81 8.74
N LEU A 165 15.90 -8.65 9.30
CA LEU A 165 15.89 -7.40 8.54
C LEU A 165 17.32 -6.99 8.22
N PRO A 166 17.62 -6.58 6.98
CA PRO A 166 18.96 -6.08 6.64
C PRO A 166 19.33 -4.89 7.53
N ALA A 167 20.60 -4.83 7.95
CA ALA A 167 21.09 -3.81 8.85
C ALA A 167 20.81 -2.39 8.32
N GLN A 168 20.41 -1.47 9.22
CA GLN A 168 19.97 -0.10 8.91
C GLN A 168 20.95 0.73 8.07
N ALA A 169 22.22 0.37 7.96
CA ALA A 169 23.18 1.09 7.13
C ALA A 169 22.79 1.15 5.64
N ALA A 170 22.10 0.12 5.12
CA ALA A 170 21.59 0.08 3.75
C ALA A 170 20.33 0.96 3.57
N LEU A 171 19.56 1.22 4.64
CA LEU A 171 18.35 2.05 4.61
C LEU A 171 18.65 3.56 4.62
N ARG A 172 19.80 3.97 5.17
CA ARG A 172 20.17 5.40 5.24
C ARG A 172 20.55 5.99 3.89
N ALA A 173 21.11 5.22 2.97
CA ALA A 173 21.51 5.72 1.66
C ALA A 173 20.33 6.03 0.73
N GLY A 174 19.20 5.31 0.85
CA GLY A 174 18.03 5.47 -0.02
C GLY A 174 17.11 6.64 0.35
N VAL A 175 17.09 7.07 1.62
CA VAL A 175 16.16 8.10 2.09
C VAL A 175 16.62 9.52 1.73
N PHE A 176 17.93 9.75 1.55
CA PHE A 176 18.49 11.06 1.24
C PHE A 176 18.55 11.40 -0.25
N GLN A 177 18.57 10.43 -1.14
CA GLN A 177 18.65 10.68 -2.59
C GLN A 177 17.36 11.23 -3.21
N SER A 178 16.19 10.95 -2.63
CA SER A 178 14.90 11.42 -3.16
C SER A 178 14.61 12.91 -2.94
N ARG A 179 15.34 13.59 -2.05
CA ARG A 179 15.18 15.03 -1.79
C ARG A 179 16.14 15.93 -2.58
N ALA A 180 17.27 15.39 -3.05
CA ALA A 180 18.24 16.14 -3.85
C ALA A 180 17.73 16.49 -5.26
N GLU A 181 16.76 15.74 -5.77
CA GLU A 181 16.17 16.00 -7.10
C GLU A 181 15.11 17.10 -7.11
N GLU A 182 14.64 17.56 -5.94
CA GLU A 182 13.62 18.62 -5.82
C GLU A 182 14.20 20.02 -5.53
N GLY A 183 15.53 20.19 -5.56
CA GLY A 183 16.19 21.51 -5.54
C GLY A 183 16.18 22.25 -4.19
N GLU A 184 15.86 21.58 -3.10
CA GLU A 184 16.01 22.16 -1.74
C GLU A 184 17.39 21.83 -1.16
N GLU A 185 18.18 22.87 -0.92
CA GLU A 185 19.47 22.80 -0.23
C GLU A 185 19.27 22.33 1.22
N LEU A 186 19.63 21.06 1.50
CA LEU A 186 19.55 20.50 2.85
C LEU A 186 20.62 21.12 3.73
N VAL A 187 20.22 21.94 4.69
CA VAL A 187 21.08 22.34 5.82
C VAL A 187 21.46 21.07 6.57
N ALA A 188 22.76 20.77 6.60
CA ALA A 188 23.30 19.63 7.34
C ALA A 188 22.87 19.69 8.81
N ALA A 189 22.26 18.61 9.30
CA ALA A 189 21.96 18.48 10.71
C ALA A 189 23.29 18.52 11.51
N PRO A 190 23.37 19.26 12.63
CA PRO A 190 24.57 19.31 13.43
C PRO A 190 24.90 17.92 13.97
N GLU A 191 26.17 17.54 13.85
CA GLU A 191 26.69 16.28 14.39
C GLU A 191 26.32 16.16 15.89
N ALA A 192 25.61 15.09 16.22
CA ALA A 192 25.36 14.74 17.62
C ALA A 192 26.71 14.46 18.28
N LYS A 193 27.20 15.40 19.09
CA LYS A 193 28.35 15.18 19.95
C LYS A 193 28.02 14.07 20.94
N GLU A 194 28.81 13.01 20.89
CA GLU A 194 28.94 12.03 21.96
C GLU A 194 29.15 12.75 23.28
N SER A 195 28.21 12.62 24.21
CA SER A 195 28.47 12.82 25.64
C SER A 195 27.73 11.73 26.41
N MET A 196 28.35 10.58 26.51
CA MET A 196 28.13 9.67 27.65
C MET A 196 29.46 9.62 28.44
N ARG A 197 29.47 10.29 29.55
CA ARG A 197 30.21 9.95 30.74
C ARG A 197 29.24 9.72 31.89
#